data_df551a95df5c94a3104f03d8bd69c7f0
#
_entry.id   df551a95df5c94a3104f03d8bd69c7f0
#
_cell.length_a   1.000
_cell.length_b   1.000
_cell.length_c   1.000
_cell.angle_alpha   90.00
_cell.angle_beta   90.00
_cell.angle_gamma   90.00
#
_symmetry.space_group_name_H-M   'P 1'
#
loop_
_entity.id
_entity.type
_entity.pdbx_description
1 polymer ?
#
loop_
_entity_poly.entity_id
_entity_poly.type
_entity_poly.pdbx_seq_one_letter_code
_entity_poly.pdbx_strand_id
1 'polypeptide(L)'
;MTALGEIRQIDYTVIYARDMPAMRHFYETVMEFPLQRVLSERWVEYRVGSLTLALTPGGGRFGDPPPPQGAASLQLAFRVSPPAVAACAAALQAKGVELVTPLTDHSFGHRTIFFRDPDGNVLEIYAEI
;
A
#
# COMPACT_ATOMS: atom_id res chain seq x y z
N MET A 1 -24.38 -24.84 -1.80
CA MET A 1 -23.33 -23.80 -1.90
C MET A 1 -22.97 -23.58 -3.35
N THR A 2 -22.85 -22.35 -3.77
CA THR A 2 -22.42 -22.03 -5.13
C THR A 2 -20.90 -22.08 -5.22
N ALA A 3 -20.38 -22.23 -6.44
CA ALA A 3 -18.93 -22.22 -6.65
C ALA A 3 -18.30 -20.90 -6.19
N LEU A 4 -18.95 -19.77 -6.47
CA LEU A 4 -18.45 -18.46 -6.03
C LEU A 4 -18.47 -18.30 -4.50
N GLY A 5 -19.35 -19.00 -3.80
CA GLY A 5 -19.39 -19.01 -2.35
C GLY A 5 -18.18 -19.67 -1.70
N GLU A 6 -17.33 -20.34 -2.47
CA GLU A 6 -16.07 -20.92 -1.98
C GLU A 6 -14.93 -19.93 -1.93
N ILE A 7 -15.09 -18.71 -2.45
CA ILE A 7 -14.08 -17.68 -2.34
C ILE A 7 -13.95 -17.30 -0.86
N ARG A 8 -12.74 -17.46 -0.32
CA ARG A 8 -12.49 -17.30 1.11
C ARG A 8 -12.01 -15.90 1.50
N GLN A 9 -11.18 -15.27 0.65
CA GLN A 9 -10.51 -14.02 1.00
C GLN A 9 -9.90 -13.37 -0.23
N ILE A 10 -9.56 -12.10 -0.08
CA ILE A 10 -8.63 -11.43 -0.99
C ILE A 10 -7.24 -11.85 -0.53
N ASP A 11 -6.50 -12.58 -1.36
CA ASP A 11 -5.23 -13.18 -0.97
C ASP A 11 -4.05 -12.25 -1.19
N TYR A 12 -3.95 -11.65 -2.37
CA TYR A 12 -2.91 -10.68 -2.65
C TYR A 12 -3.45 -9.57 -3.55
N THR A 13 -2.77 -8.42 -3.45
CA THR A 13 -3.09 -7.23 -4.23
C THR A 13 -1.93 -6.92 -5.14
N VAL A 14 -2.20 -6.63 -6.40
CA VAL A 14 -1.17 -6.25 -7.38
C VAL A 14 -1.30 -4.77 -7.70
N ILE A 15 -0.21 -4.04 -7.56
CA ILE A 15 -0.12 -2.65 -7.99
C ILE A 15 0.64 -2.59 -9.31
N TYR A 16 0.04 -1.97 -10.31
CA TYR A 16 0.70 -1.71 -11.60
C TYR A 16 1.53 -0.44 -11.47
N ALA A 17 2.83 -0.62 -11.29
CA ALA A 17 3.76 0.48 -11.04
C ALA A 17 4.13 1.21 -12.33
N ARG A 18 4.04 2.54 -12.33
CA ARG A 18 4.54 3.36 -13.44
C ARG A 18 6.05 3.48 -13.37
N ASP A 19 6.58 3.65 -12.17
CA ASP A 19 8.01 3.74 -11.88
C ASP A 19 8.38 2.61 -10.93
N MET A 20 8.77 1.47 -11.50
CA MET A 20 9.06 0.27 -10.71
C MET A 20 10.20 0.49 -9.71
N PRO A 21 11.34 1.12 -10.08
CA PRO A 21 12.41 1.37 -9.11
C PRO A 21 11.96 2.27 -7.95
N ALA A 22 11.22 3.33 -8.22
CA ALA A 22 10.73 4.23 -7.17
C ALA A 22 9.73 3.52 -6.26
N MET A 23 8.84 2.72 -6.82
CA MET A 23 7.86 1.96 -6.06
C MET A 23 8.52 0.89 -5.20
N ARG A 24 9.53 0.20 -5.72
CA ARG A 24 10.30 -0.76 -4.93
C ARG A 24 11.01 -0.09 -3.77
N HIS A 25 11.68 1.04 -4.02
CA HIS A 25 12.35 1.79 -2.97
C HIS A 25 11.36 2.19 -1.87
N PHE A 26 10.19 2.67 -2.26
CA PHE A 26 9.17 3.10 -1.31
C PHE A 26 8.71 1.94 -0.42
N TYR A 27 8.29 0.83 -1.00
CA TYR A 27 7.76 -0.28 -0.22
C TYR A 27 8.83 -1.05 0.54
N GLU A 28 10.04 -1.15 0.01
CA GLU A 28 11.15 -1.84 0.68
C GLU A 28 11.83 -1.00 1.75
N THR A 29 12.10 0.27 1.46
CA THR A 29 12.91 1.14 2.33
C THR A 29 12.06 2.06 3.18
N VAL A 30 11.07 2.74 2.59
CA VAL A 30 10.23 3.69 3.33
C VAL A 30 9.24 2.94 4.22
N MET A 31 8.48 2.00 3.66
CA MET A 31 7.49 1.22 4.41
C MET A 31 8.10 0.06 5.18
N GLU A 32 9.31 -0.36 4.84
CA GLU A 32 10.03 -1.46 5.48
C GLU A 32 9.26 -2.79 5.40
N PHE A 33 8.51 -3.00 4.32
CA PHE A 33 7.83 -4.28 4.13
C PHE A 33 8.85 -5.36 3.80
N PRO A 34 8.78 -6.53 4.46
CA PRO A 34 9.68 -7.63 4.14
C PRO A 34 9.50 -8.09 2.70
N LEU A 35 10.61 -8.15 1.96
CA LEU A 35 10.61 -8.70 0.61
C LEU A 35 10.40 -10.20 0.70
N GLN A 36 9.30 -10.68 0.15
CA GLN A 36 8.93 -12.09 0.19
C GLN A 36 9.50 -12.87 -0.97
N ARG A 37 9.46 -12.26 -2.18
CA ARG A 37 9.86 -12.96 -3.39
C ARG A 37 10.16 -11.97 -4.50
N VAL A 38 11.24 -12.23 -5.24
CA VAL A 38 11.53 -11.58 -6.51
C VAL A 38 11.44 -12.65 -7.59
N LEU A 39 10.34 -12.67 -8.33
CA LEU A 39 10.18 -13.64 -9.40
C LEU A 39 10.98 -13.24 -10.63
N SER A 40 11.02 -11.93 -10.91
CA SER A 40 11.78 -11.34 -12.01
C SER A 40 11.86 -9.82 -11.79
N GLU A 41 12.50 -9.09 -12.72
CA GLU A 41 12.47 -7.63 -12.71
C GLU A 41 11.06 -7.06 -12.88
N ARG A 42 10.13 -7.87 -13.32
CA ARG A 42 8.75 -7.46 -13.59
C ARG A 42 7.74 -7.95 -12.54
N TRP A 43 8.20 -8.58 -11.46
CA TRP A 43 7.29 -9.05 -10.40
C TRP A 43 8.03 -9.22 -9.09
N VAL A 44 7.64 -8.45 -8.08
CA VAL A 44 8.13 -8.57 -6.72
C VAL A 44 6.97 -8.66 -5.75
N GLU A 45 7.17 -9.36 -4.65
CA GLU A 45 6.14 -9.57 -3.63
C GLU A 45 6.67 -9.19 -2.25
N TYR A 46 5.82 -8.54 -1.48
CA TYR A 46 6.07 -8.17 -0.09
C TYR A 46 5.08 -8.85 0.83
N ARG A 47 5.55 -9.21 2.01
CA ARG A 47 4.67 -9.70 3.06
C ARG A 47 4.12 -8.51 3.85
N VAL A 48 2.79 -8.41 3.96
CA VAL A 48 2.12 -7.40 4.78
C VAL A 48 1.16 -8.15 5.70
N GLY A 49 1.59 -8.38 6.95
CA GLY A 49 0.85 -9.25 7.85
C GLY A 49 0.69 -10.66 7.27
N SER A 50 -0.53 -11.12 7.11
CA SER A 50 -0.84 -12.43 6.52
C SER A 50 -1.07 -12.38 5.01
N LEU A 51 -0.99 -11.18 4.40
CA LEU A 51 -1.29 -10.97 3.00
C LEU A 51 -0.03 -10.64 2.20
N THR A 52 -0.18 -10.64 0.89
CA THR A 52 0.90 -10.32 -0.04
C THR A 52 0.54 -9.07 -0.83
N LEU A 53 1.49 -8.15 -0.93
CA LEU A 53 1.42 -7.00 -1.83
C LEU A 53 2.45 -7.22 -2.94
N ALA A 54 2.01 -7.20 -4.20
CA ALA A 54 2.87 -7.41 -5.35
C ALA A 54 2.98 -6.14 -6.19
N LEU A 55 4.15 -5.94 -6.80
CA LEU A 55 4.37 -4.89 -7.77
C LEU A 55 4.72 -5.51 -9.12
N THR A 56 4.15 -4.95 -10.18
CA THR A 56 4.52 -5.28 -11.56
C THR A 56 4.53 -3.98 -12.37
N PRO A 57 5.40 -3.86 -13.40
CA PRO A 57 5.42 -2.65 -14.23
C PRO A 57 4.08 -2.38 -14.91
N GLY A 58 3.82 -1.10 -15.18
CA GLY A 58 2.57 -0.63 -15.78
C GLY A 58 2.17 -1.39 -17.02
N GLY A 59 0.84 -1.56 -17.20
CA GLY A 59 0.28 -2.39 -18.25
C GLY A 59 0.16 -3.85 -17.84
N GLY A 60 1.02 -4.31 -16.94
CA GLY A 60 0.99 -5.66 -16.45
C GLY A 60 1.02 -6.72 -17.54
N ARG A 61 0.49 -7.87 -17.20
CA ARG A 61 0.48 -9.05 -18.05
C ARG A 61 -0.37 -8.88 -19.33
N PHE A 62 -1.41 -8.06 -19.26
CA PHE A 62 -2.38 -7.94 -20.34
C PHE A 62 -2.14 -6.72 -21.22
N GLY A 63 -1.12 -5.90 -20.92
CA GLY A 63 -0.77 -4.76 -21.76
C GLY A 63 -1.72 -3.58 -21.73
N ASP A 64 -2.53 -3.48 -20.67
CA ASP A 64 -3.43 -2.33 -20.52
C ASP A 64 -2.64 -1.04 -20.35
N PRO A 65 -3.16 0.10 -20.83
CA PRO A 65 -2.50 1.38 -20.62
C PRO A 65 -2.46 1.72 -19.13
N PRO A 66 -1.38 2.37 -18.65
CA PRO A 66 -1.30 2.75 -17.24
C PRO A 66 -2.34 3.82 -16.90
N PRO A 67 -2.78 3.91 -15.63
CA PRO A 67 -3.63 5.01 -15.19
C PRO A 67 -2.93 6.36 -15.41
N PRO A 68 -3.68 7.48 -15.52
CA PRO A 68 -3.08 8.80 -15.66
C PRO A 68 -2.09 9.11 -14.54
N GLN A 69 -1.00 9.79 -14.87
CA GLN A 69 0.02 10.20 -13.91
C GLN A 69 -0.60 11.08 -12.81
N GLY A 70 -0.29 10.78 -11.55
CA GLY A 70 -0.75 11.56 -10.41
C GLY A 70 -2.18 11.29 -9.95
N ALA A 71 -2.92 10.45 -10.68
CA ALA A 71 -4.25 10.03 -10.25
C ALA A 71 -4.15 8.79 -9.37
N ALA A 72 -4.89 8.78 -8.27
CA ALA A 72 -4.98 7.59 -7.44
C ALA A 72 -5.73 6.49 -8.19
N SER A 73 -5.12 5.31 -8.29
CA SER A 73 -5.76 4.14 -8.90
C SER A 73 -6.26 3.15 -7.86
N LEU A 74 -5.72 3.21 -6.64
CA LEU A 74 -6.19 2.39 -5.53
C LEU A 74 -5.89 3.08 -4.19
N GLN A 75 -6.55 2.59 -3.15
CA GLN A 75 -6.28 2.97 -1.78
C GLN A 75 -6.06 1.70 -0.97
N LEU A 76 -5.02 1.69 -0.16
CA LEU A 76 -4.73 0.62 0.80
C LEU A 76 -4.79 1.17 2.21
N ALA A 77 -5.38 0.41 3.14
CA ALA A 77 -5.44 0.76 4.55
C ALA A 77 -4.67 -0.29 5.35
N PHE A 78 -3.72 0.17 6.14
CA PHE A 78 -2.90 -0.68 7.00
C PHE A 78 -3.31 -0.47 8.45
N ARG A 79 -3.65 -1.56 9.14
CA ARG A 79 -4.09 -1.49 10.52
C ARG A 79 -2.93 -1.61 11.48
N VAL A 80 -2.92 -0.74 12.50
CA VAL A 80 -1.96 -0.77 13.61
C VAL A 80 -2.70 -0.58 14.93
N SER A 81 -1.99 -0.68 16.05
CA SER A 81 -2.55 -0.31 17.34
C SER A 81 -2.71 1.21 17.45
N PRO A 82 -3.63 1.72 18.31
CA PRO A 82 -3.84 3.16 18.42
C PRO A 82 -2.57 4.00 18.65
N PRO A 83 -1.66 3.66 19.57
CA PRO A 83 -0.44 4.44 19.75
C PRO A 83 0.50 4.39 18.54
N ALA A 84 0.44 3.33 17.74
CA ALA A 84 1.33 3.16 16.61
C ALA A 84 1.04 4.11 15.45
N VAL A 85 -0.16 4.69 15.37
CA VAL A 85 -0.49 5.65 14.30
C VAL A 85 0.45 6.86 14.36
N ALA A 86 0.61 7.46 15.55
CA ALA A 86 1.51 8.59 15.73
C ALA A 86 2.97 8.21 15.48
N ALA A 87 3.39 7.02 15.92
CA ALA A 87 4.75 6.54 15.68
C ALA A 87 5.02 6.32 14.18
N CYS A 88 4.06 5.80 13.45
CA CYS A 88 4.16 5.64 12.00
C CYS A 88 4.23 7.00 11.31
N ALA A 89 3.43 7.98 11.75
CA ALA A 89 3.47 9.33 11.19
C ALA A 89 4.87 9.94 11.36
N ALA A 90 5.44 9.82 12.55
CA ALA A 90 6.78 10.35 12.82
C ALA A 90 7.85 9.64 11.99
N ALA A 91 7.76 8.31 11.86
CA ALA A 91 8.70 7.53 11.05
C ALA A 91 8.65 7.91 9.58
N LEU A 92 7.46 8.09 9.02
CA LEU A 92 7.28 8.49 7.62
C LEU A 92 7.81 9.90 7.38
N GLN A 93 7.50 10.84 8.26
CA GLN A 93 7.99 12.22 8.15
C GLN A 93 9.51 12.29 8.25
N ALA A 94 10.12 11.47 9.12
CA ALA A 94 11.58 11.39 9.22
C ALA A 94 12.23 10.89 7.93
N LYS A 95 11.50 10.13 7.11
CA LYS A 95 11.95 9.64 5.81
C LYS A 95 11.56 10.56 4.66
N GLY A 96 11.01 11.73 4.95
CA GLY A 96 10.64 12.71 3.94
C GLY A 96 9.28 12.50 3.29
N VAL A 97 8.44 11.63 3.84
CA VAL A 97 7.08 11.43 3.32
C VAL A 97 6.18 12.55 3.84
N GLU A 98 5.47 13.20 2.93
CA GLU A 98 4.48 14.21 3.27
C GLU A 98 3.14 13.56 3.55
N LEU A 99 2.53 13.92 4.69
CA LEU A 99 1.19 13.44 5.01
C LEU A 99 0.15 14.27 4.26
N VAL A 100 -0.81 13.58 3.61
CA VAL A 100 -1.95 14.25 2.96
C VAL A 100 -2.87 14.85 4.01
N THR A 101 -3.09 14.08 5.10
CA THR A 101 -3.82 14.59 6.28
C THR A 101 -3.00 14.28 7.53
N PRO A 102 -3.05 15.18 8.54
CA PRO A 102 -2.40 14.89 9.81
C PRO A 102 -3.14 13.78 10.56
N LEU A 103 -2.53 13.31 11.65
CA LEU A 103 -3.20 12.38 12.56
C LEU A 103 -4.54 12.96 12.99
N THR A 104 -5.61 12.20 12.78
CA THR A 104 -6.97 12.63 13.04
C THR A 104 -7.75 11.50 13.71
N ASP A 105 -8.45 11.85 14.79
CA ASP A 105 -9.41 10.96 15.43
C ASP A 105 -10.80 11.28 14.88
N HIS A 106 -11.43 10.30 14.28
CA HIS A 106 -12.75 10.47 13.66
C HIS A 106 -13.86 9.99 14.60
N SER A 107 -15.00 10.66 14.53
CA SER A 107 -16.15 10.32 15.38
C SER A 107 -16.68 8.90 15.15
N PHE A 108 -16.38 8.30 14.00
CA PHE A 108 -16.79 6.91 13.72
C PHE A 108 -15.83 5.86 14.28
N GLY A 109 -14.81 6.26 15.07
CA GLY A 109 -13.98 5.31 15.80
C GLY A 109 -12.67 4.94 15.14
N HIS A 110 -12.16 5.74 14.22
CA HIS A 110 -10.85 5.53 13.59
C HIS A 110 -9.89 6.67 13.92
N ARG A 111 -8.63 6.31 14.12
CA ARG A 111 -7.50 7.24 14.13
C ARG A 111 -6.70 6.99 12.88
N THR A 112 -6.46 8.02 12.08
CA THR A 112 -5.89 7.86 10.73
C THR A 112 -4.76 8.82 10.43
N ILE A 113 -3.86 8.40 9.53
CA ILE A 113 -3.02 9.27 8.71
C ILE A 113 -3.14 8.81 7.26
N PHE A 114 -3.01 9.75 6.33
CA PHE A 114 -3.03 9.47 4.89
C PHE A 114 -1.78 10.02 4.23
N PHE A 115 -1.26 9.27 3.29
CA PHE A 115 -0.09 9.67 2.50
C PHE A 115 -0.17 8.97 1.13
N ARG A 116 0.81 9.22 0.26
CA ARG A 116 0.81 8.63 -1.07
C ARG A 116 2.12 7.91 -1.35
N ASP A 117 2.04 6.85 -2.17
CA ASP A 117 3.23 6.25 -2.74
C ASP A 117 3.72 7.08 -3.95
N PRO A 118 4.89 6.76 -4.54
CA PRO A 118 5.42 7.56 -5.66
C PRO A 118 4.52 7.62 -6.89
N ASP A 119 3.65 6.64 -7.08
CA ASP A 119 2.70 6.62 -8.20
C ASP A 119 1.41 7.39 -7.90
N GLY A 120 1.25 7.90 -6.67
CA GLY A 120 0.07 8.67 -6.28
C GLY A 120 -1.06 7.85 -5.68
N ASN A 121 -0.85 6.57 -5.44
CA ASN A 121 -1.86 5.76 -4.74
C ASN A 121 -2.04 6.26 -3.32
N VAL A 122 -3.26 6.22 -2.83
CA VAL A 122 -3.59 6.66 -1.47
C VAL A 122 -3.32 5.54 -0.48
N LEU A 123 -2.53 5.86 0.54
CA LEU A 123 -2.23 4.92 1.61
C LEU A 123 -2.74 5.48 2.93
N GLU A 124 -3.33 4.61 3.73
CA GLU A 124 -3.88 4.94 5.04
C GLU A 124 -3.24 4.04 6.08
N ILE A 125 -2.81 4.62 7.19
CA ILE A 125 -2.50 3.86 8.40
C ILE A 125 -3.55 4.24 9.42
N TYR A 126 -4.24 3.23 9.98
CA TYR A 126 -5.34 3.48 10.89
C TYR A 126 -5.34 2.53 12.07
N ALA A 127 -6.03 2.95 13.12
CA ALA A 127 -6.38 2.11 14.26
C ALA A 127 -7.83 2.34 14.63
N GLU A 128 -8.44 1.34 15.21
CA GLU A 128 -9.75 1.49 15.85
C GLU A 128 -9.54 2.08 17.26
N ILE A 129 -10.34 3.07 17.60
CA ILE A 129 -10.29 3.74 18.89
C ILE A 129 -11.65 3.79 19.57
#